data_a0ccd0afb09e600bc604f8ae43e967f7
#
_entry.id   a0ccd0afb09e600bc604f8ae43e967f7
#
_cell.length_a   1.000
_cell.length_b   1.000
_cell.length_c   1.000
_cell.angle_alpha   90.00
_cell.angle_beta   90.00
_cell.angle_gamma   90.00
#
_symmetry.space_group_name_H-M   'P 1'
#
loop_
_entity.id
_entity.type
_entity.pdbx_description
1 polymer ?
#
loop_
_entity_poly.entity_id
_entity_poly.type
_entity_poly.pdbx_seq_one_letter_code
_entity_poly.pdbx_strand_id
1 'polypeptide(L)'
;MPSLDPILSKLIRRGSLRVIDWKGGSQTYGDGHPPRITIRIHDRSTAWRLLLNPQFETGEAYMQGRLSVVEGTLYEFLDLLFLSIGLRPLSYPFSGITESILDAIRRFSQFNPVGRSRRNVAHHYDLSDQLYDLFLDADRQYSCGYFLSGEDSLEKCQEQKKRHIAVKLLLKPGDTVLDIGSGWGGLGLYLAKNFGADVTGLTLSAEQHARSNRRAVDEGVAERVRFRMLDYRLEKGLYDRIVSVGMFEHVGIDHYGAFFGKISDLLSDDGVALLHSIGRPDGPGHTNPWIARHIFPGGYAPALSEVLPAIERAGLLVTDIEILRIHYAETLRIWRERFESHRDEIRRLYDERFCRMWEFYLITSELSFRHQGMMVFQIQLAKRNGTVPITRDYINRFEADHPVASLGQ
;
A
#
# COMPACT_ATOMS: atom_id res chain seq x y z
N MET A 1 11.91 -3.63 -34.85
CA MET A 1 10.87 -2.75 -34.24
C MET A 1 11.36 -1.32 -34.17
N PRO A 2 11.14 -0.50 -35.18
CA PRO A 2 11.80 0.82 -35.21
C PRO A 2 11.36 1.76 -34.09
N SER A 3 10.19 1.58 -33.50
CA SER A 3 9.62 2.54 -32.53
C SER A 3 10.10 2.36 -31.07
N LEU A 4 10.40 1.13 -30.62
CA LEU A 4 10.84 0.85 -29.24
C LEU A 4 12.35 0.70 -29.10
N ASP A 5 13.07 0.51 -30.21
CA ASP A 5 14.49 0.23 -30.24
C ASP A 5 15.35 1.29 -29.51
N PRO A 6 15.16 2.61 -29.71
CA PRO A 6 15.97 3.62 -29.03
C PRO A 6 15.78 3.67 -27.52
N ILE A 7 14.63 3.21 -27.02
CA ILE A 7 14.33 3.17 -25.59
C ILE A 7 14.91 1.89 -25.00
N LEU A 8 14.58 0.73 -25.57
CA LEU A 8 14.96 -0.56 -25.04
C LEU A 8 16.49 -0.79 -25.08
N SER A 9 17.18 -0.33 -26.13
CA SER A 9 18.64 -0.41 -26.23
C SER A 9 19.39 0.41 -25.17
N LYS A 10 18.79 1.53 -24.72
CA LYS A 10 19.34 2.35 -23.64
C LYS A 10 18.97 1.82 -22.26
N LEU A 11 17.77 1.27 -22.13
CA LEU A 11 17.20 0.82 -20.87
C LEU A 11 17.78 -0.52 -20.45
N ILE A 12 17.76 -1.53 -21.33
CA ILE A 12 18.18 -2.89 -21.01
C ILE A 12 19.69 -3.01 -21.29
N ARG A 13 20.48 -2.91 -20.25
CA ARG A 13 21.95 -3.02 -20.33
C ARG A 13 22.50 -4.32 -19.78
N ARG A 14 21.77 -4.96 -18.88
CA ARG A 14 22.08 -6.26 -18.26
C ARG A 14 20.90 -7.20 -18.47
N GLY A 15 21.16 -8.48 -18.52
CA GLY A 15 20.14 -9.48 -18.86
C GLY A 15 19.89 -9.55 -20.36
N SER A 16 18.81 -10.25 -20.77
CA SER A 16 18.45 -10.41 -22.16
C SER A 16 16.94 -10.32 -22.35
N LEU A 17 16.49 -9.26 -23.03
CA LEU A 17 15.08 -9.09 -23.41
C LEU A 17 14.94 -9.25 -24.93
N ARG A 18 14.30 -10.34 -25.35
CA ARG A 18 13.89 -10.55 -26.73
C ARG A 18 12.44 -10.08 -26.93
N VAL A 19 12.23 -9.19 -27.88
CA VAL A 19 10.90 -8.68 -28.23
C VAL A 19 10.51 -9.20 -29.60
N ILE A 20 9.38 -9.90 -29.68
CA ILE A 20 8.77 -10.38 -30.92
C ILE A 20 7.65 -9.44 -31.31
N ASP A 21 7.67 -8.92 -32.51
CA ASP A 21 6.63 -8.03 -33.02
C ASP A 21 5.43 -8.81 -33.62
N TRP A 22 4.39 -8.08 -33.99
CA TRP A 22 3.15 -8.59 -34.58
C TRP A 22 3.33 -9.28 -35.96
N LYS A 23 4.50 -9.11 -36.61
CA LYS A 23 4.86 -9.73 -37.88
C LYS A 23 5.76 -10.96 -37.68
N GLY A 24 6.15 -11.27 -36.45
CA GLY A 24 7.09 -12.32 -36.11
C GLY A 24 8.56 -11.92 -36.18
N GLY A 25 8.87 -10.66 -36.50
CA GLY A 25 10.23 -10.12 -36.40
C GLY A 25 10.65 -10.04 -34.93
N SER A 26 11.93 -10.30 -34.64
CA SER A 26 12.41 -10.24 -33.27
C SER A 26 13.71 -9.47 -33.15
N GLN A 27 13.88 -8.80 -32.01
CA GLN A 27 15.10 -8.08 -31.64
C GLN A 27 15.43 -8.35 -30.17
N THR A 28 16.73 -8.49 -29.88
CA THR A 28 17.21 -8.76 -28.51
C THR A 28 18.00 -7.55 -28.00
N TYR A 29 17.77 -7.21 -26.74
CA TYR A 29 18.41 -6.11 -26.02
C TYR A 29 19.11 -6.63 -24.77
N GLY A 30 20.18 -5.98 -24.34
CA GLY A 30 20.98 -6.33 -23.17
C GLY A 30 22.30 -6.99 -23.53
N ASP A 31 22.98 -7.57 -22.54
CA ASP A 31 24.30 -8.17 -22.65
C ASP A 31 24.26 -9.70 -22.95
N GLY A 32 23.08 -10.28 -23.06
CA GLY A 32 22.86 -11.70 -23.34
C GLY A 32 22.98 -12.63 -22.14
N HIS A 33 23.32 -12.10 -20.96
CA HIS A 33 23.35 -12.86 -19.71
C HIS A 33 21.94 -13.12 -19.15
N PRO A 34 21.74 -14.10 -18.25
CA PRO A 34 20.47 -14.26 -17.53
C PRO A 34 20.12 -13.01 -16.71
N PRO A 35 18.82 -12.74 -16.49
CA PRO A 35 17.67 -13.50 -16.97
C PRO A 35 17.44 -13.34 -18.48
N ARG A 36 16.89 -14.40 -19.11
CA ARG A 36 16.52 -14.40 -20.54
C ARG A 36 15.01 -14.38 -20.65
N ILE A 37 14.48 -13.32 -21.21
CA ILE A 37 13.05 -13.08 -21.28
C ILE A 37 12.66 -12.81 -22.71
N THR A 38 11.57 -13.44 -23.14
CA THR A 38 10.98 -13.17 -24.44
C THR A 38 9.54 -12.70 -24.27
N ILE A 39 9.24 -11.51 -24.82
CA ILE A 39 7.88 -10.98 -24.87
C ILE A 39 7.40 -10.87 -26.32
N ARG A 40 6.08 -10.93 -26.51
CA ARG A 40 5.44 -10.69 -27.81
C ARG A 40 4.45 -9.56 -27.71
N ILE A 41 4.51 -8.63 -28.69
CA ILE A 41 3.54 -7.56 -28.89
C ILE A 41 2.67 -7.99 -30.08
N HIS A 42 1.36 -8.12 -29.85
CA HIS A 42 0.44 -8.77 -30.78
C HIS A 42 -0.09 -7.84 -31.87
N ASP A 43 0.01 -6.52 -31.70
CA ASP A 43 -0.45 -5.56 -32.70
C ASP A 43 0.44 -4.29 -32.77
N ARG A 44 0.38 -3.63 -33.93
CA ARG A 44 1.18 -2.43 -34.21
C ARG A 44 0.78 -1.24 -33.30
N SER A 45 -0.50 -1.12 -32.98
CA SER A 45 -1.00 0.02 -32.18
C SER A 45 -0.45 -0.04 -30.75
N THR A 46 -0.33 -1.23 -30.18
CA THR A 46 0.27 -1.46 -28.88
C THR A 46 1.73 -1.02 -28.83
N ALA A 47 2.53 -1.30 -29.87
CA ALA A 47 3.92 -0.83 -29.95
C ALA A 47 4.03 0.70 -29.91
N TRP A 48 3.15 1.41 -30.61
CA TRP A 48 3.10 2.87 -30.57
C TRP A 48 2.64 3.43 -29.21
N ARG A 49 1.65 2.81 -28.61
CA ARG A 49 1.17 3.21 -27.27
C ARG A 49 2.24 3.03 -26.19
N LEU A 50 2.95 1.89 -26.23
CA LEU A 50 4.09 1.63 -25.34
C LEU A 50 5.20 2.68 -25.49
N LEU A 51 5.43 3.18 -26.72
CA LEU A 51 6.39 4.24 -26.96
C LEU A 51 5.95 5.58 -26.33
N LEU A 52 4.66 5.91 -26.45
CA LEU A 52 4.12 7.20 -26.02
C LEU A 52 3.83 7.27 -24.52
N ASN A 53 3.37 6.18 -23.93
CA ASN A 53 3.00 6.12 -22.52
C ASN A 53 3.30 4.74 -21.90
N PRO A 54 4.59 4.38 -21.71
CA PRO A 54 4.96 3.06 -21.20
C PRO A 54 4.43 2.79 -19.81
N GLN A 55 4.31 3.81 -18.94
CA GLN A 55 3.83 3.68 -17.56
C GLN A 55 2.37 3.20 -17.47
N PHE A 56 1.54 3.57 -18.43
CA PHE A 56 0.15 3.15 -18.51
C PHE A 56 -0.01 1.90 -19.39
N GLU A 57 0.58 1.93 -20.58
CA GLU A 57 0.29 0.95 -21.62
C GLU A 57 0.92 -0.43 -21.36
N THR A 58 1.97 -0.54 -20.55
CA THR A 58 2.55 -1.86 -20.22
C THR A 58 1.52 -2.71 -19.47
N GLY A 59 0.90 -2.17 -18.43
CA GLY A 59 -0.14 -2.86 -17.67
C GLY A 59 -1.41 -3.07 -18.49
N GLU A 60 -1.82 -2.07 -19.28
CA GLU A 60 -3.01 -2.16 -20.13
C GLU A 60 -2.87 -3.22 -21.23
N ALA A 61 -1.71 -3.28 -21.87
CA ALA A 61 -1.44 -4.27 -22.92
C ALA A 61 -1.36 -5.70 -22.36
N TYR A 62 -0.74 -5.87 -21.19
CA TYR A 62 -0.70 -7.17 -20.52
C TYR A 62 -2.11 -7.63 -20.10
N MET A 63 -2.83 -6.77 -19.38
CA MET A 63 -4.19 -7.05 -18.93
C MET A 63 -5.12 -7.48 -20.07
N GLN A 64 -5.01 -6.83 -21.22
CA GLN A 64 -5.83 -7.12 -22.40
C GLN A 64 -5.27 -8.22 -23.31
N GLY A 65 -4.15 -8.86 -22.95
CA GLY A 65 -3.51 -9.91 -23.75
C GLY A 65 -2.86 -9.41 -25.05
N ARG A 66 -2.65 -8.10 -25.19
CA ARG A 66 -1.94 -7.49 -26.36
C ARG A 66 -0.42 -7.53 -26.22
N LEU A 67 0.07 -7.79 -25.01
CA LEU A 67 1.44 -8.13 -24.67
C LEU A 67 1.41 -9.45 -23.90
N SER A 68 2.27 -10.40 -24.28
CA SER A 68 2.43 -11.67 -23.57
C SER A 68 3.89 -12.01 -23.35
N VAL A 69 4.19 -12.69 -22.25
CA VAL A 69 5.49 -13.29 -21.97
C VAL A 69 5.51 -14.67 -22.62
N VAL A 70 6.50 -14.93 -23.47
CA VAL A 70 6.67 -16.18 -24.23
C VAL A 70 7.70 -17.09 -23.56
N GLU A 71 8.75 -16.50 -22.99
CA GLU A 71 9.81 -17.18 -22.25
C GLU A 71 10.11 -16.38 -20.97
N GLY A 72 10.22 -17.06 -19.86
CA GLY A 72 10.27 -16.45 -18.53
C GLY A 72 8.87 -16.19 -17.96
N THR A 73 8.80 -15.38 -16.91
CA THR A 73 7.58 -15.00 -16.20
C THR A 73 7.30 -13.50 -16.31
N LEU A 74 6.08 -13.07 -16.00
CA LEU A 74 5.76 -11.64 -15.91
C LEU A 74 6.61 -10.97 -14.83
N TYR A 75 6.85 -11.66 -13.70
CA TYR A 75 7.71 -11.16 -12.64
C TYR A 75 9.11 -10.86 -13.16
N GLU A 76 9.76 -11.80 -13.79
CA GLU A 76 11.13 -11.64 -14.34
C GLU A 76 11.21 -10.53 -15.40
N PHE A 77 10.17 -10.42 -16.24
CA PHE A 77 10.11 -9.32 -17.23
C PHE A 77 10.04 -7.95 -16.55
N LEU A 78 9.15 -7.81 -15.58
CA LEU A 78 9.00 -6.53 -14.87
C LEU A 78 10.20 -6.26 -13.95
N ASP A 79 10.76 -7.27 -13.28
CA ASP A 79 11.98 -7.14 -12.46
C ASP A 79 13.16 -6.61 -13.28
N LEU A 80 13.36 -7.17 -14.49
CA LEU A 80 14.38 -6.67 -15.42
C LEU A 80 14.16 -5.19 -15.78
N LEU A 81 12.91 -4.77 -16.01
CA LEU A 81 12.58 -3.37 -16.29
C LEU A 81 12.84 -2.48 -15.07
N PHE A 82 12.34 -2.86 -13.90
CA PHE A 82 12.48 -2.08 -12.66
C PHE A 82 13.93 -1.93 -12.22
N LEU A 83 14.74 -2.99 -12.31
CA LEU A 83 16.19 -2.94 -12.09
C LEU A 83 16.88 -1.99 -13.07
N SER A 84 16.47 -2.03 -14.34
CA SER A 84 17.07 -1.18 -15.38
C SER A 84 16.71 0.30 -15.21
N ILE A 85 15.51 0.60 -14.74
CA ILE A 85 15.04 1.96 -14.44
C ILE A 85 15.69 2.46 -13.15
N GLY A 86 15.72 1.64 -12.09
CA GLY A 86 16.22 1.99 -10.76
C GLY A 86 15.43 3.15 -10.13
N LEU A 87 16.16 4.01 -9.40
CA LEU A 87 15.57 5.20 -8.73
C LEU A 87 15.36 6.41 -9.66
N ARG A 88 15.81 6.33 -10.91
CA ARG A 88 15.68 7.45 -11.85
C ARG A 88 14.37 7.37 -12.60
N PRO A 89 13.71 8.53 -12.86
CA PRO A 89 12.53 8.54 -13.72
C PRO A 89 12.86 8.01 -15.12
N LEU A 90 11.94 7.20 -15.65
CA LEU A 90 12.06 6.68 -17.02
C LEU A 90 11.94 7.83 -18.01
N SER A 91 13.01 8.08 -18.78
CA SER A 91 12.99 9.07 -19.86
C SER A 91 12.49 8.42 -21.16
N TYR A 92 11.37 8.90 -21.66
CA TYR A 92 10.76 8.52 -22.94
C TYR A 92 10.31 9.75 -23.72
N PRO A 93 10.02 9.65 -25.03
CA PRO A 93 9.55 10.80 -25.81
C PRO A 93 8.33 11.44 -25.13
N PHE A 94 8.40 12.76 -24.96
CA PHE A 94 7.37 13.58 -24.30
C PHE A 94 7.19 13.35 -22.79
N SER A 95 8.07 12.59 -22.10
CA SER A 95 7.97 12.36 -20.64
C SER A 95 7.88 13.66 -19.85
N GLY A 96 8.71 14.67 -20.15
CA GLY A 96 8.69 15.95 -19.46
C GLY A 96 7.38 16.72 -19.63
N ILE A 97 6.73 16.65 -20.80
CA ILE A 97 5.40 17.26 -21.04
C ILE A 97 4.33 16.51 -20.26
N THR A 98 4.37 15.17 -20.30
CA THR A 98 3.41 14.33 -19.56
C THR A 98 3.52 14.55 -18.06
N GLU A 99 4.73 14.59 -17.52
CA GLU A 99 4.99 14.87 -16.11
C GLU A 99 4.51 16.27 -15.71
N SER A 100 4.83 17.30 -16.51
CA SER A 100 4.36 18.66 -16.24
C SER A 100 2.83 18.78 -16.23
N ILE A 101 2.13 18.06 -17.12
CA ILE A 101 0.67 18.02 -17.14
C ILE A 101 0.15 17.28 -15.90
N LEU A 102 0.72 16.14 -15.56
CA LEU A 102 0.33 15.37 -14.38
C LEU A 102 0.55 16.16 -13.09
N ASP A 103 1.64 16.90 -12.97
CA ASP A 103 1.91 17.78 -11.85
C ASP A 103 0.91 18.94 -11.76
N ALA A 104 0.58 19.55 -12.91
CA ALA A 104 -0.41 20.64 -12.96
C ALA A 104 -1.81 20.18 -12.52
N ILE A 105 -2.23 18.97 -12.92
CA ILE A 105 -3.54 18.41 -12.54
C ILE A 105 -3.52 17.64 -11.22
N ARG A 106 -2.35 17.47 -10.60
CA ARG A 106 -2.13 16.68 -9.38
C ARG A 106 -3.10 17.04 -8.25
N ARG A 107 -3.23 18.33 -7.94
CA ARG A 107 -4.14 18.82 -6.90
C ARG A 107 -5.60 18.48 -7.20
N PHE A 108 -6.02 18.62 -8.46
CA PHE A 108 -7.39 18.29 -8.87
C PHE A 108 -7.66 16.78 -8.79
N SER A 109 -6.70 15.94 -9.18
CA SER A 109 -6.83 14.48 -9.15
C SER A 109 -6.87 13.94 -7.72
N GLN A 110 -6.16 14.58 -6.79
CA GLN A 110 -6.08 14.20 -5.38
C GLN A 110 -7.13 14.90 -4.50
N PHE A 111 -7.93 15.82 -5.05
CA PHE A 111 -9.01 16.47 -4.30
C PHE A 111 -10.08 15.43 -3.94
N ASN A 112 -10.21 15.12 -2.63
CA ASN A 112 -11.05 14.03 -2.12
C ASN A 112 -12.04 14.51 -1.04
N PRO A 113 -13.12 15.26 -1.41
CA PRO A 113 -14.17 15.65 -0.48
C PRO A 113 -14.94 14.43 0.03
N VAL A 114 -15.66 14.58 1.16
CA VAL A 114 -16.38 13.49 1.87
C VAL A 114 -17.18 12.57 0.94
N GLY A 115 -17.94 13.15 0.02
CA GLY A 115 -18.77 12.36 -0.91
C GLY A 115 -17.97 11.57 -1.97
N ARG A 116 -16.79 12.06 -2.35
CA ARG A 116 -15.88 11.37 -3.29
C ARG A 116 -15.08 10.28 -2.56
N SER A 117 -14.67 10.54 -1.32
CA SER A 117 -14.00 9.54 -0.46
C SER A 117 -14.84 8.27 -0.33
N ARG A 118 -16.14 8.39 -0.04
CA ARG A 118 -17.04 7.23 0.04
C ARG A 118 -17.08 6.42 -1.25
N ARG A 119 -17.19 7.08 -2.41
CA ARG A 119 -17.24 6.40 -3.71
C ARG A 119 -15.91 5.73 -4.08
N ASN A 120 -14.78 6.36 -3.77
CA ASN A 120 -13.46 5.81 -4.05
C ASN A 120 -13.18 4.59 -3.16
N VAL A 121 -13.54 4.66 -1.87
CA VAL A 121 -13.45 3.53 -0.93
C VAL A 121 -14.36 2.39 -1.41
N ALA A 122 -15.62 2.66 -1.75
CA ALA A 122 -16.55 1.65 -2.28
C ALA A 122 -15.95 0.96 -3.52
N HIS A 123 -15.47 1.71 -4.50
CA HIS A 123 -14.93 1.12 -5.75
C HIS A 123 -13.75 0.16 -5.52
N HIS A 124 -12.89 0.43 -4.54
CA HIS A 124 -11.75 -0.44 -4.25
C HIS A 124 -12.14 -1.64 -3.38
N TYR A 125 -13.07 -1.46 -2.43
CA TYR A 125 -13.49 -2.50 -1.48
C TYR A 125 -14.78 -3.23 -1.89
N ASP A 126 -15.44 -2.85 -3.00
CA ASP A 126 -16.58 -3.58 -3.62
C ASP A 126 -16.13 -4.87 -4.36
N LEU A 127 -14.83 -5.20 -4.32
CA LEU A 127 -14.36 -6.53 -4.67
C LEU A 127 -14.89 -7.52 -3.65
N SER A 128 -15.28 -8.72 -4.10
CA SER A 128 -15.91 -9.70 -3.21
C SER A 128 -15.01 -10.05 -2.02
N ASP A 129 -15.62 -10.23 -0.86
CA ASP A 129 -14.96 -10.72 0.34
C ASP A 129 -14.20 -12.03 0.09
N GLN A 130 -14.69 -12.88 -0.83
CA GLN A 130 -14.04 -14.12 -1.23
C GLN A 130 -12.67 -13.90 -1.85
N LEU A 131 -12.49 -12.83 -2.65
CA LEU A 131 -11.18 -12.53 -3.20
C LEU A 131 -10.13 -12.29 -2.10
N TYR A 132 -10.49 -11.48 -1.10
CA TYR A 132 -9.59 -11.16 0.00
C TYR A 132 -9.24 -12.38 0.86
N ASP A 133 -10.19 -13.30 1.05
CA ASP A 133 -9.96 -14.57 1.78
C ASP A 133 -8.95 -15.49 1.06
N LEU A 134 -8.79 -15.36 -0.26
CA LEU A 134 -7.89 -16.20 -1.04
C LEU A 134 -6.41 -15.77 -0.98
N PHE A 135 -6.11 -14.52 -0.62
CA PHE A 135 -4.71 -14.07 -0.63
C PHE A 135 -4.26 -13.32 0.64
N LEU A 136 -5.16 -12.77 1.45
CA LEU A 136 -4.82 -12.15 2.72
C LEU A 136 -4.61 -13.20 3.82
N ASP A 137 -4.19 -12.74 5.00
CA ASP A 137 -4.21 -13.51 6.24
C ASP A 137 -5.65 -13.67 6.76
N ALA A 138 -5.85 -14.60 7.69
CA ALA A 138 -7.17 -14.89 8.28
C ALA A 138 -7.83 -13.67 8.94
N ASP A 139 -7.03 -12.70 9.40
CA ASP A 139 -7.50 -11.44 10.00
C ASP A 139 -7.78 -10.34 8.96
N ARG A 140 -7.55 -10.63 7.66
CA ARG A 140 -7.75 -9.71 6.52
C ARG A 140 -7.02 -8.37 6.69
N GLN A 141 -5.76 -8.43 7.10
CA GLN A 141 -4.91 -7.26 7.20
C GLN A 141 -4.41 -6.82 5.82
N TYR A 142 -5.07 -5.82 5.20
CA TYR A 142 -4.69 -5.30 3.88
C TYR A 142 -3.73 -4.12 4.01
N SER A 143 -2.60 -4.36 4.66
CA SER A 143 -1.51 -3.38 4.86
C SER A 143 -0.19 -4.10 5.11
N CYS A 144 0.91 -3.34 5.11
CA CYS A 144 2.26 -3.86 5.30
C CYS A 144 2.40 -4.66 6.60
N GLY A 145 2.84 -5.91 6.52
CA GLY A 145 3.24 -6.72 7.67
C GLY A 145 4.56 -6.27 8.29
N TYR A 146 4.88 -6.72 9.49
CA TYR A 146 6.14 -6.46 10.18
C TYR A 146 6.90 -7.76 10.38
N PHE A 147 7.99 -7.95 9.65
CA PHE A 147 8.78 -9.17 9.65
C PHE A 147 9.95 -9.04 10.62
N LEU A 148 10.07 -9.92 11.58
CA LEU A 148 11.25 -10.05 12.44
C LEU A 148 12.28 -11.01 11.84
N SER A 149 11.83 -11.92 10.99
CA SER A 149 12.66 -12.85 10.23
C SER A 149 12.15 -13.00 8.80
N GLY A 150 13.04 -13.38 7.88
CA GLY A 150 12.66 -13.65 6.48
C GLY A 150 11.75 -14.87 6.29
N GLU A 151 11.60 -15.69 7.34
CA GLU A 151 10.80 -16.93 7.33
C GLU A 151 9.43 -16.77 8.00
N ASP A 152 9.08 -15.55 8.45
CA ASP A 152 7.80 -15.31 9.10
C ASP A 152 6.64 -15.51 8.12
N SER A 153 5.60 -16.23 8.54
CA SER A 153 4.36 -16.37 7.79
C SER A 153 3.60 -15.03 7.72
N LEU A 154 2.66 -14.91 6.78
CA LEU A 154 1.82 -13.71 6.65
C LEU A 154 1.04 -13.43 7.95
N GLU A 155 0.46 -14.47 8.57
CA GLU A 155 -0.29 -14.36 9.82
C GLU A 155 0.60 -13.80 10.93
N LYS A 156 1.82 -14.36 11.07
CA LYS A 156 2.77 -13.93 12.08
C LYS A 156 3.23 -12.49 11.88
N CYS A 157 3.59 -12.08 10.64
CA CYS A 157 4.03 -10.72 10.38
C CYS A 157 2.89 -9.69 10.55
N GLN A 158 1.63 -10.06 10.29
CA GLN A 158 0.48 -9.20 10.54
C GLN A 158 0.18 -9.08 12.04
N GLU A 159 0.34 -10.13 12.81
CA GLU A 159 0.23 -10.07 14.27
C GLU A 159 1.36 -9.26 14.90
N GLN A 160 2.60 -9.46 14.44
CA GLN A 160 3.76 -8.66 14.84
C GLN A 160 3.54 -7.16 14.54
N LYS A 161 2.96 -6.81 13.38
CA LYS A 161 2.58 -5.43 13.06
C LYS A 161 1.60 -4.85 14.08
N LYS A 162 0.54 -5.56 14.43
CA LYS A 162 -0.47 -5.10 15.41
C LYS A 162 0.16 -4.89 16.78
N ARG A 163 1.03 -5.80 17.22
CA ARG A 163 1.80 -5.67 18.46
C ARG A 163 2.73 -4.45 18.41
N HIS A 164 3.51 -4.31 17.35
CA HIS A 164 4.44 -3.19 17.15
C HIS A 164 3.74 -1.83 17.21
N ILE A 165 2.58 -1.72 16.59
CA ILE A 165 1.72 -0.54 16.66
C ILE A 165 1.27 -0.27 18.09
N ALA A 166 0.77 -1.29 18.82
CA ALA A 166 0.31 -1.17 20.19
C ALA A 166 1.41 -0.68 21.14
N VAL A 167 2.62 -1.22 21.00
CA VAL A 167 3.78 -0.81 21.78
C VAL A 167 4.17 0.64 21.49
N LYS A 168 4.21 1.05 20.22
CA LYS A 168 4.49 2.43 19.83
C LYS A 168 3.41 3.40 20.29
N LEU A 169 2.19 2.98 20.44
CA LEU A 169 1.12 3.77 21.06
C LEU A 169 1.27 3.87 22.57
N LEU A 170 2.22 3.15 23.20
CA LEU A 170 2.36 3.07 24.67
C LEU A 170 1.05 2.69 25.35
N LEU A 171 0.35 1.72 24.76
CA LEU A 171 -1.00 1.35 25.12
C LEU A 171 -1.07 0.70 26.50
N LYS A 172 -2.04 1.11 27.30
CA LYS A 172 -2.31 0.59 28.66
C LYS A 172 -3.76 0.07 28.74
N PRO A 173 -4.04 -0.88 29.63
CA PRO A 173 -5.41 -1.29 29.90
C PRO A 173 -6.31 -0.11 30.28
N GLY A 174 -7.47 -0.02 29.62
CA GLY A 174 -8.44 1.06 29.82
C GLY A 174 -8.18 2.34 29.00
N ASP A 175 -7.08 2.42 28.22
CA ASP A 175 -6.88 3.53 27.29
C ASP A 175 -7.98 3.55 26.23
N THR A 176 -8.49 4.75 25.93
CA THR A 176 -9.42 4.97 24.82
C THR A 176 -8.66 5.14 23.51
N VAL A 177 -9.01 4.32 22.51
CA VAL A 177 -8.32 4.28 21.22
C VAL A 177 -9.26 4.66 20.08
N LEU A 178 -8.82 5.54 19.19
CA LEU A 178 -9.45 5.80 17.91
C LEU A 178 -8.66 5.15 16.77
N ASP A 179 -9.28 4.23 16.03
CA ASP A 179 -8.71 3.60 14.83
C ASP A 179 -9.36 4.22 13.58
N ILE A 180 -8.63 5.10 12.89
CA ILE A 180 -9.10 5.84 11.72
C ILE A 180 -8.84 5.02 10.45
N GLY A 181 -9.90 4.46 9.86
CA GLY A 181 -9.81 3.55 8.73
C GLY A 181 -9.65 2.10 9.20
N SER A 182 -10.50 1.66 10.11
CA SER A 182 -10.39 0.39 10.83
C SER A 182 -10.53 -0.88 9.97
N GLY A 183 -10.89 -0.74 8.68
CA GLY A 183 -11.05 -1.88 7.79
C GLY A 183 -12.03 -2.93 8.35
N TRP A 184 -11.65 -4.20 8.30
CA TRP A 184 -12.43 -5.32 8.87
C TRP A 184 -12.28 -5.48 10.39
N GLY A 185 -11.70 -4.49 11.06
CA GLY A 185 -11.65 -4.40 12.52
C GLY A 185 -10.50 -5.12 13.20
N GLY A 186 -9.64 -5.82 12.46
CA GLY A 186 -8.64 -6.71 13.06
C GLY A 186 -7.67 -6.02 14.02
N LEU A 187 -7.23 -4.78 13.74
CA LEU A 187 -6.38 -4.03 14.67
C LEU A 187 -7.15 -3.69 15.96
N GLY A 188 -8.35 -3.10 15.84
CA GLY A 188 -9.16 -2.72 17.01
C GLY A 188 -9.48 -3.90 17.92
N LEU A 189 -9.85 -5.05 17.33
CA LEU A 189 -10.10 -6.30 18.07
C LEU A 189 -8.83 -6.78 18.80
N TYR A 190 -7.67 -6.73 18.13
CA TYR A 190 -6.39 -7.10 18.71
C TYR A 190 -6.02 -6.22 19.91
N LEU A 191 -6.19 -4.89 19.80
CA LEU A 191 -5.88 -3.94 20.87
C LEU A 191 -6.78 -4.15 22.09
N ALA A 192 -8.06 -4.40 21.88
CA ALA A 192 -8.99 -4.70 22.98
C ALA A 192 -8.66 -6.01 23.68
N LYS A 193 -8.41 -7.08 22.91
CA LYS A 193 -8.13 -8.43 23.44
C LYS A 193 -6.82 -8.50 24.20
N ASN A 194 -5.76 -7.97 23.62
CA ASN A 194 -4.39 -8.20 24.12
C ASN A 194 -3.90 -7.09 25.04
N PHE A 195 -4.49 -5.89 24.96
CA PHE A 195 -4.06 -4.74 25.75
C PHE A 195 -5.18 -4.19 26.64
N GLY A 196 -6.40 -4.70 26.57
CA GLY A 196 -7.53 -4.24 27.37
C GLY A 196 -8.00 -2.81 27.04
N ALA A 197 -7.78 -2.34 25.81
CA ALA A 197 -8.14 -1.01 25.36
C ALA A 197 -9.65 -0.91 25.03
N ASP A 198 -10.20 0.31 25.15
CA ASP A 198 -11.55 0.64 24.71
C ASP A 198 -11.48 1.30 23.32
N VAL A 199 -11.84 0.57 22.27
CA VAL A 199 -11.57 0.98 20.88
C VAL A 199 -12.81 1.48 20.16
N THR A 200 -12.68 2.64 19.50
CA THR A 200 -13.64 3.12 18.50
C THR A 200 -12.97 3.05 17.12
N GLY A 201 -13.46 2.18 16.24
CA GLY A 201 -13.00 2.08 14.86
C GLY A 201 -13.92 2.84 13.89
N LEU A 202 -13.34 3.57 12.94
CA LEU A 202 -14.08 4.30 11.91
C LEU A 202 -13.83 3.71 10.53
N THR A 203 -14.89 3.47 9.78
CA THR A 203 -14.82 3.06 8.37
C THR A 203 -15.90 3.79 7.55
N LEU A 204 -15.69 3.87 6.23
CA LEU A 204 -16.69 4.37 5.27
C LEU A 204 -17.36 3.25 4.47
N SER A 205 -16.93 1.99 4.64
CA SER A 205 -17.52 0.81 3.99
C SER A 205 -18.59 0.17 4.87
N ALA A 206 -19.79 0.00 4.33
CA ALA A 206 -20.88 -0.67 5.02
C ALA A 206 -20.59 -2.15 5.30
N GLU A 207 -19.90 -2.84 4.39
CA GLU A 207 -19.50 -4.23 4.53
C GLU A 207 -18.48 -4.42 5.65
N GLN A 208 -17.43 -3.59 5.65
CA GLN A 208 -16.41 -3.59 6.71
C GLN A 208 -17.06 -3.30 8.07
N HIS A 209 -17.95 -2.31 8.15
CA HIS A 209 -18.70 -1.97 9.37
C HIS A 209 -19.54 -3.14 9.89
N ALA A 210 -20.32 -3.77 9.02
CA ALA A 210 -21.17 -4.91 9.43
C ALA A 210 -20.33 -6.09 9.92
N ARG A 211 -19.25 -6.42 9.19
CA ARG A 211 -18.37 -7.54 9.53
C ARG A 211 -17.57 -7.29 10.80
N SER A 212 -16.98 -6.11 10.96
CA SER A 212 -16.17 -5.77 12.14
C SER A 212 -16.98 -5.79 13.44
N ASN A 213 -18.23 -5.29 13.43
CA ASN A 213 -19.11 -5.37 14.60
C ASN A 213 -19.56 -6.82 14.90
N ARG A 214 -19.81 -7.64 13.87
CA ARG A 214 -20.10 -9.08 14.06
C ARG A 214 -18.90 -9.76 14.71
N ARG A 215 -17.69 -9.54 14.21
CA ARG A 215 -16.46 -10.08 14.79
C ARG A 215 -16.28 -9.66 16.27
N ALA A 216 -16.59 -8.41 16.62
CA ALA A 216 -16.51 -7.95 17.99
C ALA A 216 -17.39 -8.78 18.94
N VAL A 217 -18.60 -9.17 18.47
CA VAL A 217 -19.51 -10.07 19.22
C VAL A 217 -18.94 -11.49 19.27
N ASP A 218 -18.57 -12.05 18.12
CA ASP A 218 -18.10 -13.43 18.01
C ASP A 218 -16.81 -13.67 18.81
N GLU A 219 -15.94 -12.63 18.91
CA GLU A 219 -14.68 -12.66 19.66
C GLU A 219 -14.86 -12.26 21.14
N GLY A 220 -16.06 -11.92 21.59
CA GLY A 220 -16.38 -11.61 22.99
C GLY A 220 -15.82 -10.28 23.51
N VAL A 221 -15.59 -9.30 22.62
CA VAL A 221 -15.04 -7.98 22.98
C VAL A 221 -15.98 -6.81 22.63
N ALA A 222 -17.24 -7.07 22.33
CA ALA A 222 -18.20 -6.05 21.92
C ALA A 222 -18.46 -4.96 22.98
N GLU A 223 -18.18 -5.21 24.25
CA GLU A 223 -18.26 -4.19 25.31
C GLU A 223 -17.12 -3.15 25.25
N ARG A 224 -15.97 -3.55 24.67
CA ARG A 224 -14.76 -2.70 24.55
C ARG A 224 -14.52 -2.18 23.15
N VAL A 225 -15.13 -2.79 22.11
CA VAL A 225 -14.90 -2.40 20.72
C VAL A 225 -16.19 -2.06 20.04
N ARG A 226 -16.22 -0.90 19.43
CA ARG A 226 -17.35 -0.44 18.61
C ARG A 226 -16.86 0.10 17.29
N PHE A 227 -17.40 -0.37 16.19
CA PHE A 227 -17.11 0.16 14.86
C PHE A 227 -18.25 1.04 14.38
N ARG A 228 -17.92 2.21 13.82
CA ARG A 228 -18.88 3.22 13.38
C ARG A 228 -18.66 3.54 11.90
N MET A 229 -19.76 3.64 11.16
CA MET A 229 -19.72 4.11 9.77
C MET A 229 -19.73 5.64 9.76
N LEU A 230 -18.56 6.24 9.98
CA LEU A 230 -18.39 7.69 10.15
C LEU A 230 -17.12 8.17 9.50
N ASP A 231 -17.19 9.35 8.86
CA ASP A 231 -15.99 10.07 8.42
C ASP A 231 -15.27 10.66 9.64
N TYR A 232 -13.94 10.44 9.74
CA TYR A 232 -13.13 10.89 10.88
C TYR A 232 -13.22 12.41 11.13
N ARG A 233 -13.49 13.20 10.07
CA ARG A 233 -13.69 14.65 10.17
C ARG A 233 -14.88 15.05 11.04
N LEU A 234 -15.85 14.16 11.18
CA LEU A 234 -17.07 14.35 11.97
C LEU A 234 -16.95 13.77 13.39
N GLU A 235 -15.89 13.02 13.68
CA GLU A 235 -15.68 12.42 15.00
C GLU A 235 -15.51 13.52 16.06
N LYS A 236 -15.95 13.22 17.28
CA LYS A 236 -15.91 14.13 18.44
C LYS A 236 -15.48 13.34 19.68
N GLY A 237 -14.86 14.03 20.61
CA GLY A 237 -14.38 13.44 21.86
C GLY A 237 -12.86 13.57 22.01
N LEU A 238 -12.34 12.96 23.06
CA LEU A 238 -10.91 12.87 23.33
C LEU A 238 -10.53 11.39 23.44
N TYR A 239 -9.36 11.07 22.91
CA TYR A 239 -8.80 9.74 22.92
C TYR A 239 -7.37 9.75 23.48
N ASP A 240 -7.03 8.76 24.29
CA ASP A 240 -5.67 8.59 24.79
C ASP A 240 -4.73 8.17 23.69
N ARG A 241 -5.23 7.39 22.74
CA ARG A 241 -4.45 6.90 21.59
C ARG A 241 -5.23 7.07 20.29
N ILE A 242 -4.51 7.44 19.23
CA ILE A 242 -5.08 7.51 17.88
C ILE A 242 -4.17 6.73 16.93
N VAL A 243 -4.76 5.89 16.10
CA VAL A 243 -4.01 5.14 15.07
C VAL A 243 -4.69 5.26 13.72
N SER A 244 -3.89 5.30 12.65
CA SER A 244 -4.37 5.20 11.28
C SER A 244 -3.39 4.37 10.47
N VAL A 245 -3.89 3.31 9.82
CA VAL A 245 -3.08 2.34 9.05
C VAL A 245 -3.63 2.22 7.64
N GLY A 246 -2.84 2.65 6.62
CA GLY A 246 -3.19 2.49 5.21
C GLY A 246 -4.41 3.30 4.74
N MET A 247 -4.81 4.33 5.48
CA MET A 247 -5.93 5.21 5.12
C MET A 247 -5.45 6.57 4.61
N PHE A 248 -4.28 7.01 5.07
CA PHE A 248 -3.75 8.35 4.78
C PHE A 248 -3.50 8.59 3.29
N GLU A 249 -3.22 7.53 2.54
CA GLU A 249 -3.08 7.52 1.08
C GLU A 249 -4.35 8.00 0.35
N HIS A 250 -5.50 7.96 1.03
CA HIS A 250 -6.80 8.40 0.50
C HIS A 250 -7.22 9.79 1.00
N VAL A 251 -6.43 10.44 1.85
CA VAL A 251 -6.77 11.77 2.40
C VAL A 251 -6.68 12.85 1.33
N GLY A 252 -5.64 12.81 0.48
CA GLY A 252 -5.34 13.84 -0.50
C GLY A 252 -4.55 15.02 0.10
N ILE A 253 -3.61 15.54 -0.67
CA ILE A 253 -2.60 16.50 -0.20
C ILE A 253 -3.21 17.80 0.39
N ASP A 254 -4.27 18.31 -0.23
CA ASP A 254 -4.93 19.55 0.22
C ASP A 254 -5.64 19.39 1.57
N HIS A 255 -5.82 18.14 2.05
CA HIS A 255 -6.49 17.81 3.29
C HIS A 255 -5.55 17.36 4.42
N TYR A 256 -4.22 17.31 4.21
CA TYR A 256 -3.26 16.89 5.25
C TYR A 256 -3.33 17.80 6.49
N GLY A 257 -3.45 19.12 6.28
CA GLY A 257 -3.63 20.05 7.40
C GLY A 257 -4.91 19.78 8.22
N ALA A 258 -6.01 19.49 7.54
CA ALA A 258 -7.27 19.13 8.21
C ALA A 258 -7.19 17.77 8.91
N PHE A 259 -6.45 16.80 8.35
CA PHE A 259 -6.24 15.49 8.96
C PHE A 259 -5.44 15.61 10.29
N PHE A 260 -4.28 16.26 10.25
CA PHE A 260 -3.46 16.41 11.46
C PHE A 260 -4.07 17.38 12.47
N GLY A 261 -4.76 18.44 12.02
CA GLY A 261 -5.56 19.30 12.90
C GLY A 261 -6.62 18.49 13.65
N LYS A 262 -7.32 17.59 12.94
CA LYS A 262 -8.31 16.71 13.57
C LYS A 262 -7.70 15.72 14.54
N ILE A 263 -6.53 15.14 14.24
CA ILE A 263 -5.79 14.32 15.21
C ILE A 263 -5.44 15.14 16.45
N SER A 264 -4.93 16.36 16.28
CA SER A 264 -4.60 17.26 17.40
C SER A 264 -5.82 17.57 18.25
N ASP A 265 -6.98 17.82 17.65
CA ASP A 265 -8.23 18.11 18.38
C ASP A 265 -8.75 16.91 19.18
N LEU A 266 -8.61 15.69 18.63
CA LEU A 266 -9.12 14.47 19.23
C LEU A 266 -8.14 13.78 20.20
N LEU A 267 -6.86 14.09 20.14
CA LEU A 267 -5.84 13.51 21.01
C LEU A 267 -5.86 14.20 22.39
N SER A 268 -5.85 13.41 23.47
CA SER A 268 -5.67 13.95 24.83
C SER A 268 -4.29 14.59 24.99
N ASP A 269 -4.09 15.40 26.00
CA ASP A 269 -2.84 16.16 26.22
C ASP A 269 -1.61 15.25 26.38
N ASP A 270 -1.78 14.12 27.07
CA ASP A 270 -0.75 13.10 27.25
C ASP A 270 -0.94 11.92 26.29
N GLY A 271 -1.69 12.14 25.21
CA GLY A 271 -2.00 11.14 24.20
C GLY A 271 -0.86 10.90 23.21
N VAL A 272 -0.88 9.71 22.61
CA VAL A 272 0.05 9.30 21.54
C VAL A 272 -0.74 8.91 20.31
N ALA A 273 -0.34 9.44 19.15
CA ALA A 273 -0.90 9.01 17.87
C ALA A 273 0.16 8.31 17.01
N LEU A 274 -0.27 7.38 16.16
CA LEU A 274 0.58 6.68 15.22
C LEU A 274 -0.04 6.68 13.81
N LEU A 275 0.69 7.21 12.86
CA LEU A 275 0.37 7.15 11.45
C LEU A 275 1.24 6.09 10.75
N HIS A 276 0.61 5.11 10.10
CA HIS A 276 1.26 4.11 9.25
C HIS A 276 0.75 4.29 7.82
N SER A 277 1.62 4.67 6.92
CA SER A 277 1.26 4.95 5.51
C SER A 277 2.37 4.54 4.55
N ILE A 278 1.97 4.18 3.33
CA ILE A 278 2.89 4.08 2.20
C ILE A 278 3.46 5.48 1.92
N GLY A 279 4.74 5.53 1.58
CA GLY A 279 5.42 6.76 1.20
C GLY A 279 6.35 6.58 0.02
N ARG A 280 6.74 7.69 -0.57
CA ARG A 280 7.68 7.75 -1.70
C ARG A 280 8.99 8.45 -1.32
N PRO A 281 10.13 8.05 -1.92
CA PRO A 281 11.44 8.59 -1.58
C PRO A 281 11.81 9.86 -2.36
N ASP A 282 11.21 10.08 -3.51
CA ASP A 282 11.63 11.02 -4.56
C ASP A 282 10.95 12.41 -4.48
N GLY A 283 10.35 12.71 -3.32
CA GLY A 283 9.62 13.96 -3.12
C GLY A 283 8.20 13.94 -3.69
N PRO A 284 7.54 15.11 -3.74
CA PRO A 284 6.20 15.23 -4.29
C PRO A 284 6.09 14.74 -5.74
N GLY A 285 5.05 13.99 -6.07
CA GLY A 285 4.83 13.45 -7.40
C GLY A 285 3.38 13.04 -7.65
N HIS A 286 3.15 12.15 -8.58
CA HIS A 286 1.82 11.64 -8.94
C HIS A 286 1.76 10.12 -8.84
N THR A 287 0.56 9.59 -8.69
CA THR A 287 0.34 8.14 -8.71
C THR A 287 0.47 7.63 -10.15
N ASN A 288 1.07 6.45 -10.32
CA ASN A 288 1.13 5.80 -11.62
C ASN A 288 -0.27 5.76 -12.26
N PRO A 289 -0.44 6.21 -13.53
CA PRO A 289 -1.77 6.37 -14.15
C PRO A 289 -2.56 5.07 -14.25
N TRP A 290 -1.89 3.92 -14.44
CA TRP A 290 -2.54 2.63 -14.50
C TRP A 290 -3.06 2.20 -13.12
N ILE A 291 -2.26 2.37 -12.06
CA ILE A 291 -2.66 2.12 -10.67
C ILE A 291 -3.83 3.03 -10.28
N ALA A 292 -3.76 4.32 -10.62
CA ALA A 292 -4.83 5.28 -10.33
C ALA A 292 -6.16 4.94 -11.02
N ARG A 293 -6.09 4.33 -12.22
CA ARG A 293 -7.28 3.95 -12.98
C ARG A 293 -7.91 2.64 -12.52
N HIS A 294 -7.10 1.62 -12.26
CA HIS A 294 -7.59 0.24 -12.10
C HIS A 294 -7.60 -0.25 -10.65
N ILE A 295 -6.74 0.29 -9.78
CA ILE A 295 -6.55 -0.22 -8.41
C ILE A 295 -6.96 0.79 -7.35
N PHE A 296 -6.36 1.99 -7.31
CA PHE A 296 -6.57 2.99 -6.28
C PHE A 296 -6.98 4.36 -6.85
N PRO A 297 -8.23 4.52 -7.31
CA PRO A 297 -8.70 5.82 -7.78
C PRO A 297 -8.58 6.90 -6.70
N GLY A 298 -7.84 7.98 -7.00
CA GLY A 298 -7.58 9.07 -6.07
C GLY A 298 -6.57 8.77 -4.96
N GLY A 299 -5.99 7.57 -4.93
CA GLY A 299 -4.94 7.22 -3.98
C GLY A 299 -3.60 7.90 -4.32
N TYR A 300 -2.83 8.23 -3.29
CA TYR A 300 -1.53 8.87 -3.42
C TYR A 300 -0.58 8.45 -2.29
N ALA A 301 0.61 7.99 -2.66
CA ALA A 301 1.68 7.74 -1.70
C ALA A 301 2.45 9.05 -1.45
N PRO A 302 2.33 9.66 -0.25
CA PRO A 302 2.95 10.95 0.05
C PRO A 302 4.47 10.86 0.22
N ALA A 303 5.16 11.97 -0.03
CA ALA A 303 6.51 12.16 0.42
C ALA A 303 6.53 12.67 1.87
N LEU A 304 7.55 12.28 2.67
CA LEU A 304 7.69 12.79 4.03
C LEU A 304 7.80 14.32 4.06
N SER A 305 8.40 14.94 3.03
CA SER A 305 8.47 16.39 2.85
C SER A 305 7.12 17.10 2.67
N GLU A 306 6.04 16.34 2.39
CA GLU A 306 4.67 16.86 2.35
C GLU A 306 3.94 16.65 3.68
N VAL A 307 4.25 15.54 4.35
CA VAL A 307 3.60 15.11 5.58
C VAL A 307 4.10 15.91 6.79
N LEU A 308 5.42 16.01 6.98
CA LEU A 308 6.02 16.65 8.15
C LEU A 308 5.59 18.12 8.34
N PRO A 309 5.59 18.98 7.30
CA PRO A 309 5.12 20.34 7.44
C PRO A 309 3.63 20.47 7.85
N ALA A 310 2.80 19.47 7.51
CA ALA A 310 1.40 19.47 7.93
C ALA A 310 1.25 19.07 9.40
N ILE A 311 2.08 18.17 9.90
CA ILE A 311 2.17 17.79 11.32
C ILE A 311 2.61 19.00 12.16
N GLU A 312 3.68 19.69 11.75
CA GLU A 312 4.21 20.87 12.45
C GLU A 312 3.16 21.98 12.56
N ARG A 313 2.46 22.29 11.47
CA ARG A 313 1.37 23.28 11.47
C ARG A 313 0.19 22.92 12.35
N ALA A 314 -0.04 21.63 12.60
CA ALA A 314 -1.09 21.16 13.53
C ALA A 314 -0.68 21.21 15.00
N GLY A 315 0.56 21.65 15.32
CA GLY A 315 1.09 21.72 16.67
C GLY A 315 1.39 20.36 17.30
N LEU A 316 1.58 19.33 16.49
CA LEU A 316 1.96 18.00 16.94
C LEU A 316 3.47 17.84 16.87
N LEU A 317 4.03 17.14 17.85
CA LEU A 317 5.45 16.80 17.92
C LEU A 317 5.67 15.41 17.31
N VAL A 318 6.63 15.31 16.41
CA VAL A 318 7.13 14.03 15.92
C VAL A 318 8.08 13.46 16.97
N THR A 319 7.74 12.33 17.57
CA THR A 319 8.54 11.68 18.62
C THR A 319 9.35 10.49 18.07
N ASP A 320 8.90 9.88 16.98
CA ASP A 320 9.61 8.81 16.27
C ASP A 320 9.18 8.72 14.80
N ILE A 321 10.12 8.35 13.93
CA ILE A 321 9.84 7.95 12.55
C ILE A 321 10.58 6.64 12.27
N GLU A 322 9.83 5.63 11.89
CA GLU A 322 10.40 4.36 11.42
C GLU A 322 10.04 4.09 9.97
N ILE A 323 11.03 3.67 9.20
CA ILE A 323 10.88 3.36 7.77
C ILE A 323 10.92 1.85 7.58
N LEU A 324 9.78 1.27 7.24
CA LEU A 324 9.62 -0.14 6.92
C LEU A 324 9.87 -0.34 5.42
N ARG A 325 11.12 -0.55 5.05
CA ARG A 325 11.57 -0.60 3.64
C ARG A 325 11.03 -1.81 2.88
N ILE A 326 11.63 -2.96 3.12
CA ILE A 326 11.37 -4.21 2.40
C ILE A 326 10.17 -4.99 2.96
N HIS A 327 9.70 -4.66 4.14
CA HIS A 327 8.56 -5.35 4.76
C HIS A 327 7.34 -5.42 3.85
N TYR A 328 7.04 -4.36 3.11
CA TYR A 328 5.90 -4.40 2.21
C TYR A 328 6.19 -5.19 0.92
N ALA A 329 7.43 -5.20 0.43
CA ALA A 329 7.81 -6.08 -0.67
C ALA A 329 7.58 -7.55 -0.30
N GLU A 330 7.98 -7.98 0.92
CA GLU A 330 7.75 -9.34 1.40
C GLU A 330 6.26 -9.64 1.61
N THR A 331 5.49 -8.69 2.14
CA THR A 331 4.03 -8.82 2.27
C THR A 331 3.38 -9.04 0.89
N LEU A 332 3.73 -8.22 -0.10
CA LEU A 332 3.22 -8.28 -1.47
C LEU A 332 3.65 -9.55 -2.19
N ARG A 333 4.88 -10.05 -1.94
CA ARG A 333 5.34 -11.34 -2.43
C ARG A 333 4.43 -12.47 -1.97
N ILE A 334 4.15 -12.55 -0.66
CA ILE A 334 3.29 -13.59 -0.10
C ILE A 334 1.86 -13.46 -0.64
N TRP A 335 1.32 -12.25 -0.73
CA TRP A 335 0.01 -12.02 -1.35
C TRP A 335 -0.04 -12.50 -2.80
N ARG A 336 0.99 -12.23 -3.58
CA ARG A 336 1.10 -12.68 -4.97
C ARG A 336 1.16 -14.21 -5.07
N GLU A 337 1.98 -14.86 -4.24
CA GLU A 337 2.10 -16.31 -4.22
C GLU A 337 0.77 -16.99 -3.84
N ARG A 338 0.06 -16.46 -2.85
CA ARG A 338 -1.29 -16.94 -2.47
C ARG A 338 -2.31 -16.68 -3.59
N PHE A 339 -2.27 -15.51 -4.19
CA PHE A 339 -3.14 -15.20 -5.33
C PHE A 339 -2.92 -16.17 -6.49
N GLU A 340 -1.67 -16.43 -6.86
CA GLU A 340 -1.34 -17.37 -7.94
C GLU A 340 -1.76 -18.80 -7.60
N SER A 341 -1.62 -19.24 -6.37
CA SER A 341 -2.07 -20.57 -5.95
C SER A 341 -3.59 -20.76 -6.03
N HIS A 342 -4.36 -19.67 -5.98
CA HIS A 342 -5.83 -19.67 -6.12
C HIS A 342 -6.32 -19.07 -7.45
N ARG A 343 -5.43 -18.89 -8.43
CA ARG A 343 -5.74 -18.21 -9.72
C ARG A 343 -6.95 -18.80 -10.44
N ASP A 344 -7.09 -20.11 -10.47
CA ASP A 344 -8.22 -20.78 -11.14
C ASP A 344 -9.56 -20.51 -10.44
N GLU A 345 -9.57 -20.39 -9.13
CA GLU A 345 -10.75 -20.01 -8.35
C GLU A 345 -11.12 -18.55 -8.58
N ILE A 346 -10.14 -17.66 -8.54
CA ILE A 346 -10.33 -16.23 -8.80
C ILE A 346 -10.81 -15.98 -10.23
N ARG A 347 -10.30 -16.75 -11.22
CA ARG A 347 -10.77 -16.68 -12.61
C ARG A 347 -12.24 -17.08 -12.77
N ARG A 348 -12.74 -17.99 -11.92
CA ARG A 348 -14.17 -18.34 -11.91
C ARG A 348 -15.04 -17.28 -11.25
N LEU A 349 -14.51 -16.57 -10.26
CA LEU A 349 -15.21 -15.46 -9.59
C LEU A 349 -15.31 -14.22 -10.49
N TYR A 350 -14.29 -13.98 -11.31
CA TYR A 350 -14.18 -12.81 -12.19
C TYR A 350 -13.98 -13.24 -13.64
N ASP A 351 -12.75 -13.08 -14.17
CA ASP A 351 -12.29 -13.50 -15.49
C ASP A 351 -10.75 -13.48 -15.57
N GLU A 352 -10.19 -13.92 -16.72
CA GLU A 352 -8.74 -13.91 -16.96
C GLU A 352 -8.18 -12.47 -17.04
N ARG A 353 -8.96 -11.51 -17.52
CA ARG A 353 -8.56 -10.10 -17.58
C ARG A 353 -8.34 -9.55 -16.18
N PHE A 354 -9.21 -9.86 -15.23
CA PHE A 354 -9.06 -9.52 -13.82
C PHE A 354 -7.82 -10.17 -13.22
N CYS A 355 -7.61 -11.47 -13.47
CA CYS A 355 -6.42 -12.18 -12.97
C CYS A 355 -5.13 -11.50 -13.43
N ARG A 356 -5.01 -11.14 -14.71
CA ARG A 356 -3.87 -10.40 -15.24
C ARG A 356 -3.71 -9.01 -14.63
N MET A 357 -4.82 -8.32 -14.39
CA MET A 357 -4.81 -7.02 -13.75
C MET A 357 -4.24 -7.11 -12.33
N TRP A 358 -4.72 -8.08 -11.55
CA TRP A 358 -4.33 -8.23 -10.16
C TRP A 358 -2.89 -8.73 -10.00
N GLU A 359 -2.49 -9.68 -10.84
CA GLU A 359 -1.10 -10.15 -10.95
C GLU A 359 -0.15 -9.00 -11.26
N PHE A 360 -0.45 -8.19 -12.28
CA PHE A 360 0.37 -7.04 -12.65
C PHE A 360 0.45 -6.01 -11.51
N TYR A 361 -0.65 -5.75 -10.82
CA TYR A 361 -0.69 -4.87 -9.65
C TYR A 361 0.24 -5.38 -8.54
N LEU A 362 0.11 -6.64 -8.14
CA LEU A 362 0.90 -7.20 -7.03
C LEU A 362 2.41 -7.19 -7.37
N ILE A 363 2.77 -7.59 -8.60
CA ILE A 363 4.17 -7.61 -9.05
C ILE A 363 4.74 -6.19 -9.08
N THR A 364 4.08 -5.25 -9.74
CA THR A 364 4.61 -3.87 -9.87
C THR A 364 4.70 -3.17 -8.53
N SER A 365 3.77 -3.44 -7.61
CA SER A 365 3.82 -2.94 -6.25
C SER A 365 5.02 -3.53 -5.50
N GLU A 366 5.21 -4.85 -5.50
CA GLU A 366 6.37 -5.52 -4.88
C GLU A 366 7.69 -4.92 -5.41
N LEU A 367 7.84 -4.82 -6.72
CA LEU A 367 9.05 -4.33 -7.36
C LEU A 367 9.32 -2.85 -7.09
N SER A 368 8.27 -2.04 -6.89
CA SER A 368 8.44 -0.63 -6.49
C SER A 368 9.10 -0.51 -5.11
N PHE A 369 8.75 -1.38 -4.17
CA PHE A 369 9.43 -1.42 -2.86
C PHE A 369 10.84 -2.01 -2.94
N ARG A 370 11.08 -2.99 -3.84
CA ARG A 370 12.42 -3.59 -4.00
C ARG A 370 13.42 -2.65 -4.69
N HIS A 371 12.99 -1.94 -5.73
CA HIS A 371 13.92 -1.28 -6.66
C HIS A 371 13.74 0.23 -6.78
N GLN A 372 12.56 0.79 -6.43
CA GLN A 372 12.28 2.21 -6.60
C GLN A 372 12.20 3.00 -5.30
N GLY A 373 12.62 2.38 -4.18
CA GLY A 373 12.71 3.06 -2.89
C GLY A 373 11.37 3.41 -2.25
N MET A 374 10.26 2.89 -2.76
CA MET A 374 8.98 3.00 -2.05
C MET A 374 9.13 2.45 -0.64
N MET A 375 8.45 3.05 0.31
CA MET A 375 8.56 2.71 1.72
C MET A 375 7.19 2.71 2.39
N VAL A 376 7.13 2.12 3.56
CA VAL A 376 6.09 2.43 4.54
C VAL A 376 6.77 3.19 5.66
N PHE A 377 6.15 4.25 6.13
CA PHE A 377 6.59 4.95 7.32
C PHE A 377 5.57 4.81 8.45
N GLN A 378 6.09 4.72 9.67
CA GLN A 378 5.33 4.88 10.89
C GLN A 378 5.80 6.14 11.60
N ILE A 379 4.92 7.14 11.78
CA ILE A 379 5.21 8.39 12.49
C ILE A 379 4.45 8.37 13.81
N GLN A 380 5.20 8.41 14.92
CA GLN A 380 4.65 8.57 16.26
C GLN A 380 4.55 10.07 16.60
N LEU A 381 3.41 10.47 17.13
CA LEU A 381 3.06 11.86 17.40
C LEU A 381 2.58 12.03 18.83
N ALA A 382 2.90 13.17 19.43
CA ALA A 382 2.41 13.58 20.73
C ALA A 382 2.18 15.10 20.80
N LYS A 383 1.46 15.59 21.81
CA LYS A 383 1.33 17.04 22.08
C LYS A 383 2.46 17.58 22.98
N ARG A 384 3.07 16.73 23.80
CA ARG A 384 4.09 17.11 24.79
C ARG A 384 5.33 16.25 24.66
N ASN A 385 6.52 16.83 24.82
CA ASN A 385 7.80 16.11 24.71
C ASN A 385 7.96 14.99 25.75
N GLY A 386 7.37 15.13 26.93
CA GLY A 386 7.50 14.13 28.01
C GLY A 386 6.54 12.94 27.91
N THR A 387 5.67 12.89 26.90
CA THR A 387 4.65 11.83 26.75
C THR A 387 5.28 10.48 26.39
N VAL A 388 6.36 10.49 25.63
CA VAL A 388 7.04 9.28 25.12
C VAL A 388 8.37 9.09 25.85
N PRO A 389 8.81 7.84 26.14
CA PRO A 389 10.12 7.58 26.75
C PRO A 389 11.27 8.18 25.93
N ILE A 390 12.36 8.57 26.63
CA ILE A 390 13.54 9.22 26.02
C ILE A 390 14.19 8.33 24.94
N THR A 391 14.20 7.02 25.12
CA THR A 391 14.80 6.07 24.18
C THR A 391 13.76 5.15 23.57
N ARG A 392 14.04 4.59 22.38
CA ARG A 392 13.19 3.63 21.69
C ARG A 392 13.25 2.21 22.28
N ASP A 393 14.08 1.97 23.29
CA ASP A 393 14.34 0.63 23.83
C ASP A 393 13.08 -0.04 24.39
N TYR A 394 12.07 0.75 24.79
CA TYR A 394 10.79 0.20 25.26
C TYR A 394 10.10 -0.66 24.22
N ILE A 395 10.28 -0.38 22.93
CA ILE A 395 9.71 -1.16 21.81
C ILE A 395 10.36 -2.54 21.80
N ASN A 396 11.69 -2.57 21.67
CA ASN A 396 12.43 -3.83 21.55
C ASN A 396 12.33 -4.69 22.82
N ARG A 397 12.32 -4.07 24.01
CA ARG A 397 12.15 -4.78 25.29
C ARG A 397 10.79 -5.46 25.36
N PHE A 398 9.71 -4.71 25.09
CA PHE A 398 8.37 -5.28 25.12
C PHE A 398 8.23 -6.43 24.13
N GLU A 399 8.76 -6.28 22.92
CA GLU A 399 8.67 -7.31 21.87
C GLU A 399 9.48 -8.57 22.21
N ALA A 400 10.62 -8.42 22.88
CA ALA A 400 11.42 -9.54 23.38
C ALA A 400 10.73 -10.28 24.52
N ASP A 401 10.11 -9.53 25.44
CA ASP A 401 9.41 -10.10 26.61
C ASP A 401 8.07 -10.76 26.25
N HIS A 402 7.47 -10.37 25.12
CA HIS A 402 6.16 -10.85 24.66
C HIS A 402 6.22 -11.33 23.20
N PRO A 403 6.95 -12.41 22.90
CA PRO A 403 7.05 -12.91 21.53
C PRO A 403 5.67 -13.36 21.01
N VAL A 404 5.40 -13.09 19.73
CA VAL A 404 4.23 -13.65 19.04
C VAL A 404 4.44 -15.16 18.90
N ALA A 405 3.50 -15.93 19.41
CA ALA A 405 3.56 -17.39 19.34
C ALA A 405 3.63 -17.83 17.87
N SER A 406 4.48 -18.79 17.56
CA SER A 406 4.47 -19.45 16.26
C SER A 406 3.14 -20.19 16.16
N LEU A 407 2.21 -19.73 15.32
CA LEU A 407 1.08 -20.54 14.92
C LEU A 407 1.66 -21.80 14.29
N GLY A 408 1.44 -22.96 14.91
CA GLY A 408 1.98 -24.23 14.45
C GLY A 408 1.72 -24.43 12.95
N GLN A 409 2.73 -24.95 12.27
CA GLN A 409 2.69 -25.39 10.86
C GLN A 409 1.66 -26.46 10.66
#